data_2eea67489bd7471f48eb47cad5b1f228
#
_entry.id   2eea67489bd7471f48eb47cad5b1f228
#
_cell.length_a   1.000
_cell.length_b   1.000
_cell.length_c   1.000
_cell.angle_alpha   90.00
_cell.angle_beta   90.00
_cell.angle_gamma   90.00
#
_symmetry.space_group_name_H-M   'P 1'
#
loop_
_entity.id
_entity.type
_entity.pdbx_description
1 polymer ?
#
loop_
_entity_poly.entity_id
_entity_poly.type
_entity_poly.pdbx_seq_one_letter_code
_entity_poly.pdbx_strand_id
1 'polypeptide(L)'
;VHATTACKLIKLEDVGMEVKTTVCATHLNRLLRTPRSHKSDGLVFTPLNAPVEHRGTAKTTLKWKQTHTVDLWLCPSNQHLVFDLLTEERCVTNRITFDEEDPLGVLTNPRLVECQWNGRNFVPIYENGLMKVRHDKPRANTKYVVDRTVQAIVDKVTVDELVEMRYKRC
;
A
#
# COMPACT_ATOMS: atom_id res chain seq x y z
N VAL A 1 -33.11 7.53 4.00
CA VAL A 1 -32.98 6.92 5.33
C VAL A 1 -31.54 7.04 5.76
N HIS A 2 -31.23 7.99 6.65
CA HIS A 2 -29.88 8.25 7.12
C HIS A 2 -29.57 7.27 8.26
N ALA A 3 -28.72 6.28 7.97
CA ALA A 3 -28.11 5.50 9.04
C ALA A 3 -26.85 6.24 9.51
N THR A 4 -27.01 7.11 10.49
CA THR A 4 -25.89 7.60 11.29
C THR A 4 -25.55 6.50 12.29
N THR A 5 -24.63 5.63 11.95
CA THR A 5 -24.13 4.64 12.90
C THR A 5 -23.24 5.36 13.89
N ALA A 6 -23.74 5.54 15.09
CA ALA A 6 -22.96 6.08 16.21
C ALA A 6 -21.79 5.12 16.50
N CYS A 7 -20.60 5.66 16.51
CA CYS A 7 -19.40 4.93 16.92
C CYS A 7 -19.50 4.56 18.41
N LYS A 8 -19.59 3.28 18.72
CA LYS A 8 -19.61 2.78 20.10
C LYS A 8 -18.20 2.30 20.45
N LEU A 9 -17.57 2.98 21.39
CA LEU A 9 -16.32 2.53 21.98
C LEU A 9 -16.60 1.29 22.83
N ILE A 10 -15.98 0.17 22.47
CA ILE A 10 -16.01 -1.05 23.28
C ILE A 10 -14.63 -1.18 23.93
N LYS A 11 -14.59 -1.01 25.25
CA LYS A 11 -13.40 -1.31 26.05
C LYS A 11 -13.44 -2.80 26.39
N LEU A 12 -12.47 -3.56 25.90
CA LEU A 12 -12.17 -4.91 26.37
C LEU A 12 -10.82 -4.84 27.07
N GLU A 13 -10.84 -4.95 28.35
CA GLU A 13 -9.65 -4.87 29.21
C GLU A 13 -8.70 -3.74 28.76
N ASP A 14 -7.88 -3.19 28.96
CA ASP A 14 -7.04 -2.03 28.56
C ASP A 14 -6.84 -1.79 27.04
N VAL A 15 -7.57 -2.50 26.18
CA VAL A 15 -7.52 -2.34 24.72
C VAL A 15 -8.75 -1.56 24.26
N GLY A 16 -8.55 -0.30 23.87
CA GLY A 16 -9.60 0.50 23.24
C GLY A 16 -9.90 0.01 21.81
N MET A 17 -11.11 -0.44 21.55
CA MET A 17 -11.58 -0.74 20.19
C MET A 17 -12.44 0.43 19.68
N GLU A 18 -12.04 0.99 18.56
CA GLU A 18 -12.83 2.00 17.84
C GLU A 18 -13.42 1.38 16.57
N VAL A 19 -14.74 1.49 16.43
CA VAL A 19 -15.39 1.05 15.18
C VAL A 19 -15.13 2.09 14.11
N LYS A 20 -14.48 1.67 13.03
CA LYS A 20 -14.18 2.55 11.91
C LYS A 20 -15.46 3.08 11.27
N THR A 21 -15.60 4.39 11.22
CA THR A 21 -16.75 5.05 10.61
C THR A 21 -16.67 4.95 9.09
N THR A 22 -17.75 4.47 8.46
CA THR A 22 -17.93 4.49 7.01
C THR A 22 -18.85 5.65 6.64
N VAL A 23 -18.51 6.38 5.60
CA VAL A 23 -19.33 7.49 5.09
C VAL A 23 -19.76 7.20 3.65
N CYS A 24 -20.94 7.73 3.27
CA CYS A 24 -21.36 7.65 1.87
C CYS A 24 -20.36 8.37 0.97
N ALA A 25 -20.09 7.81 -0.22
CA ALA A 25 -19.19 8.41 -1.21
C ALA A 25 -19.58 9.86 -1.59
N THR A 26 -20.86 10.22 -1.42
CA THR A 26 -21.34 11.61 -1.58
C THR A 26 -20.68 12.60 -0.62
N HIS A 27 -20.11 12.14 0.49
CA HIS A 27 -19.41 12.94 1.49
C HIS A 27 -17.89 12.85 1.39
N LEU A 28 -17.36 12.35 0.28
CA LEU A 28 -15.91 12.15 0.08
C LEU A 28 -15.10 13.41 0.36
N ASN A 29 -15.53 14.58 -0.14
CA ASN A 29 -14.87 15.85 0.13
C ASN A 29 -14.77 16.20 1.62
N ARG A 30 -15.82 15.91 2.38
CA ARG A 30 -15.83 16.10 3.83
C ARG A 30 -14.85 15.15 4.50
N LEU A 31 -14.84 13.87 4.10
CA LEU A 31 -13.93 12.86 4.62
C LEU A 31 -12.46 13.23 4.41
N LEU A 32 -12.13 13.76 3.22
CA LEU A 32 -10.76 14.16 2.86
C LEU A 32 -10.26 15.37 3.67
N ARG A 33 -11.17 16.29 4.04
CA ARG A 33 -10.84 17.49 4.81
C ARG A 33 -10.86 17.27 6.32
N THR A 34 -11.41 16.16 6.80
CA THR A 34 -11.47 15.86 8.24
C THR A 34 -10.09 15.43 8.73
N PRO A 35 -9.53 16.10 9.75
CA PRO A 35 -8.29 15.68 10.38
C PRO A 35 -8.38 14.26 10.90
N ARG A 36 -7.32 13.50 10.76
CA ARG A 36 -7.24 12.11 11.24
C ARG A 36 -6.20 11.99 12.35
N SER A 37 -6.49 11.15 13.32
CA SER A 37 -5.58 10.85 14.43
C SER A 37 -4.41 9.97 14.02
N HIS A 38 -4.45 9.37 12.83
CA HIS A 38 -3.42 8.47 12.32
C HIS A 38 -3.15 8.69 10.82
N LYS A 39 -1.98 8.28 10.38
CA LYS A 39 -1.60 8.29 8.96
C LYS A 39 -2.48 7.30 8.19
N SER A 40 -3.04 7.76 7.07
CA SER A 40 -3.85 6.93 6.18
C SER A 40 -3.11 6.70 4.86
N ASP A 41 -3.14 5.47 4.37
CA ASP A 41 -2.50 5.09 3.10
C ASP A 41 -3.46 5.17 1.89
N GLY A 42 -4.73 5.58 2.11
CA GLY A 42 -5.69 5.75 1.04
C GLY A 42 -7.15 5.63 1.47
N LEU A 43 -7.99 5.29 0.50
CA LEU A 43 -9.44 5.15 0.64
C LEU A 43 -9.87 3.72 0.30
N VAL A 44 -10.88 3.22 1.00
CA VAL A 44 -11.52 1.94 0.69
C VAL A 44 -12.99 2.20 0.35
N PHE A 45 -13.39 1.77 -0.84
CA PHE A 45 -14.76 1.87 -1.33
C PHE A 45 -15.41 0.50 -1.28
N THR A 46 -16.48 0.37 -0.52
CA THR A 46 -17.25 -0.87 -0.41
C THR A 46 -18.69 -0.59 -0.83
N PRO A 47 -19.26 -1.36 -1.76
CA PRO A 47 -20.68 -1.21 -2.12
C PRO A 47 -21.57 -1.42 -0.89
N LEU A 48 -22.66 -0.65 -0.80
CA LEU A 48 -23.55 -0.67 0.36
C LEU A 48 -24.12 -2.08 0.63
N ASN A 49 -24.41 -2.82 -0.43
CA ASN A 49 -25.01 -4.15 -0.37
C ASN A 49 -23.99 -5.27 -0.63
N ALA A 50 -22.69 -4.99 -0.50
CA ALA A 50 -21.67 -6.00 -0.68
C ALA A 50 -21.77 -7.04 0.46
N PRO A 51 -21.76 -8.34 0.15
CA PRO A 51 -21.69 -9.38 1.16
C PRO A 51 -20.35 -9.26 1.92
N VAL A 52 -20.39 -9.60 3.21
CA VAL A 52 -19.17 -9.74 3.99
C VAL A 52 -18.45 -11.02 3.56
N GLU A 53 -17.30 -10.87 2.92
CA GLU A 53 -16.49 -12.01 2.54
C GLU A 53 -15.67 -12.48 3.74
N HIS A 54 -15.92 -13.68 4.22
CA HIS A 54 -15.26 -14.24 5.41
C HIS A 54 -13.85 -14.78 5.14
N ARG A 55 -13.50 -15.02 3.87
CA ARG A 55 -12.18 -15.56 3.47
C ARG A 55 -11.74 -14.96 2.14
N GLY A 56 -10.43 -14.71 2.05
CA GLY A 56 -9.80 -14.24 0.81
C GLY A 56 -9.90 -12.73 0.58
N THR A 57 -9.71 -12.34 -0.68
CA THR A 57 -9.75 -10.93 -1.09
C THR A 57 -11.16 -10.53 -1.49
N ALA A 58 -11.68 -9.48 -0.87
CA ALA A 58 -12.99 -8.93 -1.22
C ALA A 58 -12.99 -8.43 -2.68
N LYS A 59 -13.73 -9.10 -3.56
CA LYS A 59 -13.77 -8.81 -5.01
C LYS A 59 -14.50 -7.51 -5.33
N THR A 60 -15.42 -7.10 -4.48
CA THR A 60 -16.27 -5.93 -4.67
C THR A 60 -15.70 -4.67 -4.01
N THR A 61 -14.72 -4.81 -3.13
CA THR A 61 -14.10 -3.70 -2.42
C THR A 61 -12.93 -3.14 -3.24
N LEU A 62 -12.97 -1.83 -3.51
CA LEU A 62 -11.93 -1.12 -4.23
C LEU A 62 -11.07 -0.33 -3.24
N LYS A 63 -9.76 -0.40 -3.40
CA LYS A 63 -8.81 0.37 -2.61
C LYS A 63 -8.10 1.37 -3.52
N TRP A 64 -8.24 2.65 -3.19
CA TRP A 64 -7.47 3.72 -3.81
C TRP A 64 -6.34 4.13 -2.87
N LYS A 65 -5.14 4.31 -3.43
CA LYS A 65 -3.95 4.78 -2.71
C LYS A 65 -3.33 5.95 -3.45
N GLN A 66 -2.88 6.94 -2.69
CA GLN A 66 -2.13 8.07 -3.25
C GLN A 66 -0.71 7.66 -3.68
N THR A 67 -0.11 6.76 -2.91
CA THR A 67 1.24 6.23 -3.18
C THR A 67 1.16 4.72 -3.34
N HIS A 68 1.75 4.22 -4.40
CA HIS A 68 1.82 2.79 -4.68
C HIS A 68 3.19 2.25 -4.33
N THR A 69 3.22 1.21 -3.50
CA THR A 69 4.43 0.51 -3.07
C THR A 69 4.34 -0.97 -3.37
N VAL A 70 5.48 -1.62 -3.53
CA VAL A 70 5.61 -3.06 -3.66
C VAL A 70 6.69 -3.57 -2.71
N ASP A 71 6.54 -4.80 -2.25
CA ASP A 71 7.54 -5.47 -1.43
C ASP A 71 8.35 -6.42 -2.32
N LEU A 72 9.66 -6.22 -2.37
CA LEU A 72 10.56 -6.97 -3.23
C LEU A 72 11.71 -7.57 -2.40
N TRP A 73 12.24 -8.72 -2.86
CA TRP A 73 13.48 -9.26 -2.32
C TRP A 73 14.66 -8.44 -2.80
N LEU A 74 15.43 -7.88 -1.88
CA LEU A 74 16.74 -7.30 -2.15
C LEU A 74 17.79 -8.41 -1.97
N CYS A 75 18.40 -8.82 -3.06
CA CYS A 75 19.35 -9.92 -3.11
C CYS A 75 20.71 -9.42 -3.64
N PRO A 76 21.83 -9.86 -3.04
CA PRO A 76 23.15 -9.55 -3.60
C PRO A 76 23.27 -10.13 -5.02
N SER A 77 23.88 -9.38 -5.91
CA SER A 77 24.24 -9.85 -7.25
C SER A 77 25.67 -10.42 -7.25
N ASN A 78 26.13 -10.87 -8.40
CA ASN A 78 27.53 -11.33 -8.55
C ASN A 78 28.55 -10.18 -8.63
N GLN A 79 28.09 -8.93 -8.56
CA GLN A 79 28.95 -7.74 -8.60
C GLN A 79 28.98 -7.09 -7.23
N HIS A 80 30.15 -6.55 -6.85
CA HIS A 80 30.34 -5.87 -5.58
C HIS A 80 29.41 -4.65 -5.44
N LEU A 81 28.76 -4.51 -4.29
CA LEU A 81 27.79 -3.45 -3.98
C LEU A 81 26.58 -3.35 -4.92
N VAL A 82 26.35 -4.35 -5.76
CA VAL A 82 25.19 -4.40 -6.66
C VAL A 82 24.18 -5.43 -6.16
N PHE A 83 22.92 -5.00 -6.10
CA PHE A 83 21.80 -5.79 -5.59
C PHE A 83 20.67 -5.82 -6.60
N ASP A 84 20.04 -6.98 -6.74
CA ASP A 84 18.84 -7.15 -7.57
C ASP A 84 17.59 -7.08 -6.70
N LEU A 85 16.59 -6.30 -7.16
CA LEU A 85 15.25 -6.31 -6.62
C LEU A 85 14.42 -7.36 -7.38
N LEU A 86 13.97 -8.37 -6.65
CA LEU A 86 13.31 -9.54 -7.20
C LEU A 86 11.87 -9.67 -6.72
N THR A 87 10.98 -10.12 -7.60
CA THR A 87 9.64 -10.60 -7.23
C THR A 87 9.72 -11.93 -6.47
N GLU A 88 8.56 -12.42 -6.02
CA GLU A 88 8.47 -13.75 -5.39
C GLU A 88 8.94 -14.86 -6.34
N GLU A 89 8.66 -14.73 -7.64
CA GLU A 89 9.11 -15.67 -8.68
C GLU A 89 10.56 -15.45 -9.13
N ARG A 90 11.31 -14.61 -8.39
CA ARG A 90 12.71 -14.26 -8.69
C ARG A 90 12.92 -13.51 -10.01
N CYS A 91 11.88 -12.86 -10.53
CA CYS A 91 12.03 -11.97 -11.67
C CYS A 91 12.69 -10.65 -11.23
N VAL A 92 13.77 -10.24 -11.91
CA VAL A 92 14.44 -8.97 -11.65
C VAL A 92 13.52 -7.80 -12.09
N THR A 93 13.23 -6.90 -11.17
CA THR A 93 12.47 -5.68 -11.45
C THR A 93 13.36 -4.46 -11.59
N ASN A 94 14.46 -4.43 -10.85
CA ASN A 94 15.46 -3.37 -10.89
C ASN A 94 16.78 -3.87 -10.32
N ARG A 95 17.85 -3.13 -10.61
CA ARG A 95 19.18 -3.31 -10.04
C ARG A 95 19.64 -2.03 -9.37
N ILE A 96 20.22 -2.15 -8.17
CA ILE A 96 20.64 -1.03 -7.34
C ILE A 96 22.11 -1.19 -7.03
N THR A 97 22.86 -0.09 -7.09
CA THR A 97 24.23 -0.01 -6.61
C THR A 97 24.26 0.87 -5.36
N PHE A 98 24.98 0.43 -4.33
CA PHE A 98 25.25 1.22 -3.13
C PHE A 98 26.68 1.78 -3.23
N ASP A 99 26.86 3.02 -2.76
CA ASP A 99 28.15 3.72 -2.83
C ASP A 99 29.10 3.32 -1.68
N GLU A 100 28.60 2.73 -0.61
CA GLU A 100 29.34 2.36 0.60
C GLU A 100 29.01 0.93 1.04
N GLU A 101 29.80 0.40 1.97
CA GLU A 101 29.59 -0.90 2.57
C GLU A 101 28.16 -1.09 3.09
N ASP A 102 27.62 -2.23 2.82
CA ASP A 102 26.29 -2.76 3.09
C ASP A 102 25.61 -2.17 4.35
N PRO A 103 24.69 -1.20 4.24
CA PRO A 103 24.07 -0.56 5.39
C PRO A 103 23.18 -1.49 6.22
N LEU A 104 22.95 -2.72 5.78
CA LEU A 104 22.02 -3.68 6.42
C LEU A 104 22.61 -5.07 6.68
N GLY A 105 23.89 -5.31 6.41
CA GLY A 105 24.46 -6.68 6.43
C GLY A 105 23.77 -7.61 5.44
N VAL A 106 23.30 -7.07 4.30
CA VAL A 106 22.53 -7.79 3.27
C VAL A 106 23.45 -8.66 2.40
N LEU A 107 24.76 -8.43 2.43
CA LEU A 107 25.74 -9.15 1.63
C LEU A 107 25.65 -10.67 1.77
N THR A 108 25.07 -11.16 2.87
CA THR A 108 24.97 -12.60 3.14
C THR A 108 23.55 -13.15 3.06
N ASN A 109 22.51 -12.30 3.24
CA ASN A 109 21.13 -12.79 3.31
C ASN A 109 20.16 -11.85 2.59
N PRO A 110 19.28 -12.35 1.70
CA PRO A 110 18.23 -11.58 1.08
C PRO A 110 17.33 -10.89 2.13
N ARG A 111 16.91 -9.66 1.87
CA ARG A 111 15.96 -8.90 2.69
C ARG A 111 14.71 -8.55 1.90
N LEU A 112 13.56 -8.65 2.55
CA LEU A 112 12.32 -8.16 1.99
C LEU A 112 12.19 -6.67 2.30
N VAL A 113 12.15 -5.83 1.27
CA VAL A 113 12.12 -4.37 1.41
C VAL A 113 10.90 -3.77 0.72
N GLU A 114 10.36 -2.70 1.32
CA GLU A 114 9.31 -1.94 0.67
C GLU A 114 9.91 -0.95 -0.33
N CYS A 115 9.39 -0.98 -1.55
CA CYS A 115 9.87 -0.17 -2.68
C CYS A 115 8.77 0.75 -3.20
N GLN A 116 9.15 1.93 -3.67
CA GLN A 116 8.29 2.89 -4.35
C GLN A 116 8.75 3.13 -5.78
N TRP A 117 7.83 3.61 -6.62
CA TRP A 117 8.13 3.99 -8.00
C TRP A 117 8.73 5.40 -8.05
N ASN A 118 9.90 5.56 -8.67
CA ASN A 118 10.59 6.84 -8.82
C ASN A 118 10.34 7.54 -10.17
N GLY A 119 9.39 7.05 -10.96
CA GLY A 119 9.11 7.51 -12.33
C GLY A 119 9.66 6.57 -13.42
N ARG A 120 10.63 5.72 -13.08
CA ARG A 120 11.29 4.80 -14.01
C ARG A 120 11.36 3.37 -13.48
N ASN A 121 11.74 3.21 -12.22
CA ASN A 121 11.96 1.91 -11.60
C ASN A 121 11.43 1.91 -10.15
N PHE A 122 11.26 0.73 -9.57
CA PHE A 122 11.08 0.58 -8.14
C PHE A 122 12.42 0.76 -7.43
N VAL A 123 12.41 1.56 -6.36
CA VAL A 123 13.56 1.79 -5.48
C VAL A 123 13.15 1.62 -4.03
N PRO A 124 14.03 1.14 -3.14
CA PRO A 124 13.71 1.00 -1.72
C PRO A 124 13.30 2.32 -1.09
N ILE A 125 12.36 2.24 -0.14
CA ILE A 125 11.95 3.36 0.68
C ILE A 125 12.90 3.47 1.87
N TYR A 126 13.27 4.71 2.22
CA TYR A 126 14.04 5.03 3.42
C TYR A 126 13.16 5.81 4.40
N GLU A 127 13.10 5.37 5.65
CA GLU A 127 12.45 6.05 6.76
C GLU A 127 13.51 6.38 7.82
N ASN A 128 13.68 7.67 8.15
CA ASN A 128 14.72 8.14 9.07
C ASN A 128 16.16 7.70 8.68
N GLY A 129 16.46 7.67 7.40
CA GLY A 129 17.75 7.24 6.88
C GLY A 129 17.96 5.72 6.83
N LEU A 130 17.02 4.93 7.31
CA LEU A 130 17.07 3.46 7.28
C LEU A 130 16.15 2.90 6.20
N MET A 131 16.64 1.89 5.49
CA MET A 131 15.84 1.18 4.49
C MET A 131 14.68 0.44 5.18
N LYS A 132 13.49 0.55 4.60
CA LYS A 132 12.27 -0.06 5.16
C LYS A 132 12.21 -1.54 4.88
N VAL A 133 12.73 -2.34 5.82
CA VAL A 133 12.66 -3.80 5.79
C VAL A 133 11.28 -4.28 6.27
N ARG A 134 10.71 -5.26 5.57
CA ARG A 134 9.37 -5.81 5.84
C ARG A 134 9.48 -7.09 6.68
N HIS A 135 9.72 -6.91 7.97
CA HIS A 135 9.74 -8.03 8.93
C HIS A 135 8.37 -8.66 9.18
N ASP A 136 7.31 -7.91 8.86
CA ASP A 136 5.91 -8.31 9.04
C ASP A 136 5.38 -9.20 7.91
N LYS A 137 6.15 -9.37 6.84
CA LYS A 137 5.73 -10.15 5.67
C LYS A 137 6.68 -11.33 5.39
N PRO A 138 6.12 -12.51 5.07
CA PRO A 138 6.93 -13.69 4.75
C PRO A 138 7.35 -13.78 3.28
N ARG A 139 6.75 -12.98 2.37
CA ARG A 139 6.92 -13.11 0.91
C ARG A 139 6.91 -11.76 0.22
N ALA A 140 7.64 -11.69 -0.90
CA ALA A 140 7.61 -10.57 -1.82
C ALA A 140 6.28 -10.52 -2.61
N ASN A 141 6.04 -9.40 -3.28
CA ASN A 141 4.98 -9.34 -4.26
C ASN A 141 5.31 -10.17 -5.48
N THR A 142 4.29 -10.82 -6.05
CA THR A 142 4.41 -11.55 -7.31
C THR A 142 4.60 -10.59 -8.49
N LYS A 143 5.16 -11.09 -9.59
CA LYS A 143 5.27 -10.30 -10.82
C LYS A 143 3.92 -9.72 -11.25
N TYR A 144 2.86 -10.49 -11.14
CA TYR A 144 1.50 -10.01 -11.43
C TYR A 144 1.11 -8.78 -10.59
N VAL A 145 1.38 -8.79 -9.29
CA VAL A 145 1.09 -7.64 -8.40
C VAL A 145 1.93 -6.44 -8.78
N VAL A 146 3.22 -6.63 -9.09
CA VAL A 146 4.12 -5.57 -9.53
C VAL A 146 3.61 -4.92 -10.83
N ASP A 147 3.28 -5.72 -11.85
CA ASP A 147 2.77 -5.24 -13.13
C ASP A 147 1.45 -4.47 -12.96
N ARG A 148 0.53 -4.97 -12.12
CA ARG A 148 -0.73 -4.27 -11.80
C ARG A 148 -0.49 -2.96 -11.04
N THR A 149 0.52 -2.91 -10.20
CA THR A 149 0.91 -1.68 -9.50
C THR A 149 1.46 -0.65 -10.48
N VAL A 150 2.31 -1.06 -11.42
CA VAL A 150 2.80 -0.18 -12.50
C VAL A 150 1.61 0.35 -13.32
N GLN A 151 0.67 -0.51 -13.69
CA GLN A 151 -0.53 -0.09 -14.42
C GLN A 151 -1.33 0.95 -13.63
N ALA A 152 -1.55 0.74 -12.34
CA ALA A 152 -2.26 1.70 -11.49
C ALA A 152 -1.53 3.06 -11.38
N ILE A 153 -0.19 3.05 -11.40
CA ILE A 153 0.63 4.27 -11.44
C ILE A 153 0.46 5.01 -12.77
N VAL A 154 0.43 4.27 -13.87
CA VAL A 154 0.24 4.83 -15.22
C VAL A 154 -1.18 5.39 -15.39
N ASP A 155 -2.19 4.65 -14.94
CA ASP A 155 -3.60 5.06 -15.01
C ASP A 155 -3.88 6.31 -14.15
N LYS A 156 -3.11 6.51 -13.08
CA LYS A 156 -3.02 7.74 -12.26
C LYS A 156 -4.37 8.35 -11.88
N VAL A 157 -5.30 7.52 -11.38
CA VAL A 157 -6.59 8.02 -10.89
C VAL A 157 -6.37 8.98 -9.71
N THR A 158 -6.75 10.23 -9.89
CA THR A 158 -6.57 11.28 -8.88
C THR A 158 -7.75 11.35 -7.91
N VAL A 159 -7.55 12.01 -6.77
CA VAL A 159 -8.64 12.29 -5.82
C VAL A 159 -9.72 13.16 -6.46
N ASP A 160 -9.32 14.14 -7.28
CA ASP A 160 -10.27 15.04 -7.94
C ASP A 160 -11.17 14.29 -8.92
N GLU A 161 -10.61 13.36 -9.70
CA GLU A 161 -11.40 12.48 -10.57
C GLU A 161 -12.37 11.59 -9.76
N LEU A 162 -11.97 11.07 -8.60
CA LEU A 162 -12.86 10.32 -7.72
C LEU A 162 -14.01 11.19 -7.19
N VAL A 163 -13.73 12.45 -6.88
CA VAL A 163 -14.74 13.42 -6.46
C VAL A 163 -15.68 13.77 -7.59
N GLU A 164 -15.16 13.97 -8.81
CA GLU A 164 -15.96 14.30 -10.00
C GLU A 164 -16.86 13.15 -10.46
N MET A 165 -16.38 11.92 -10.43
CA MET A 165 -17.17 10.72 -10.81
C MET A 165 -18.48 10.60 -10.02
N ARG A 166 -18.55 11.17 -8.83
CA ARG A 166 -19.74 11.26 -8.01
C ARG A 166 -20.90 11.99 -8.70
N TYR A 167 -20.59 13.02 -9.50
CA TYR A 167 -21.59 13.85 -10.15
C TYR A 167 -22.10 13.30 -11.49
N LYS A 168 -21.41 12.33 -12.07
CA LYS A 168 -21.75 11.77 -13.38
C LYS A 168 -22.79 10.63 -13.33
N ARG A 169 -23.25 10.22 -12.14
CA ARG A 169 -24.19 9.10 -11.93
C ARG A 169 -25.47 9.49 -11.16
N CYS A 170 -25.86 10.75 -11.23
CA CYS A 170 -27.19 11.16 -10.78
C CYS A 170 -28.08 11.46 -11.99
#